data_d77342c317a11e6aea78d552c48eb93c
#
_entry.id   d77342c317a11e6aea78d552c48eb93c
#
_cell.length_a   1.000
_cell.length_b   1.000
_cell.length_c   1.000
_cell.angle_alpha   90.00
_cell.angle_beta   90.00
_cell.angle_gamma   90.00
#
_symmetry.space_group_name_H-M   'P 1'
#
loop_
_entity.id
_entity.type
_entity.pdbx_description
1 polymer ?
#
loop_
_entity_poly.entity_id
_entity_poly.type
_entity_poly.pdbx_seq_one_letter_code
_entity_poly.pdbx_strand_id
1 'polypeptide(L)' 'MRGRIHHVASVVRDIDASIDFHTRVLGLALEQVADVPSQEVRIAFLTAGDSKIELVSPTNETSGVA' A
#
# COMPACT_ATOMS: atom_id res chain seq x y z
N MET A 1 -22.42 -3.24 11.21
CA MET A 1 -21.78 -3.02 11.24
C MET A 1 -21.57 -2.32 10.85
N ARG A 2 -21.59 -1.86 10.96
CA ARG A 2 -21.18 -1.39 10.59
C ARG A 2 -20.20 -1.41 10.40
N GLY A 3 -19.99 -1.55 10.61
CA GLY A 3 -18.73 -1.54 10.42
C GLY A 3 -18.10 -2.30 9.42
N ARG A 4 -18.03 -1.88 8.39
CA ARG A 4 -17.22 -2.52 7.40
C ARG A 4 -15.82 -1.96 7.41
N ILE A 5 -14.85 -2.83 7.21
CA ILE A 5 -13.48 -2.40 7.05
C ILE A 5 -13.27 -2.14 5.59
N HIS A 6 -13.04 -0.89 5.27
CA HIS A 6 -12.78 -0.52 3.88
C HIS A 6 -11.31 -0.32 3.60
N HIS A 7 -10.47 -0.44 4.61
CA HIS A 7 -9.11 0.05 4.47
C HIS A 7 -8.19 -0.82 5.31
N VAL A 8 -7.25 -1.45 4.66
CA VAL A 8 -6.24 -2.28 5.33
C VAL A 8 -4.88 -1.76 4.93
N ALA A 9 -4.00 -1.56 5.88
CA ALA A 9 -2.65 -1.08 5.61
C ALA A 9 -1.65 -2.20 5.86
N SER A 10 -0.70 -2.34 4.95
CA SER A 10 0.36 -3.34 5.08
C SER A 10 1.70 -2.68 4.81
N VAL A 11 2.68 -3.02 5.62
CA VAL A 11 4.04 -2.54 5.42
C VAL A 11 4.78 -3.56 4.57
N VAL A 12 5.39 -3.10 3.48
CA VAL A 12 6.09 -3.98 2.55
C VAL A 12 7.47 -3.40 2.28
N ARG A 13 8.40 -4.25 1.89
CA ARG A 13 9.74 -3.80 1.57
C ARG A 13 9.84 -3.26 0.16
N ASP A 14 9.23 -3.95 -0.77
CA ASP A 14 9.34 -3.61 -2.18
C ASP A 14 7.94 -3.28 -2.66
N ILE A 15 7.64 -1.99 -2.68
CA ILE A 15 6.29 -1.57 -3.01
C ILE A 15 5.96 -1.84 -4.47
N ASP A 16 6.95 -1.76 -5.36
CA ASP A 16 6.69 -2.02 -6.77
C ASP A 16 6.31 -3.47 -6.98
N ALA A 17 7.02 -4.39 -6.34
CA ALA A 17 6.67 -5.80 -6.44
C ALA A 17 5.31 -6.09 -5.83
N SER A 18 5.00 -5.42 -4.73
CA SER A 18 3.71 -5.61 -4.08
C SER A 18 2.57 -5.07 -4.93
N ILE A 19 2.76 -3.91 -5.54
CA ILE A 19 1.76 -3.37 -6.45
C ILE A 19 1.54 -4.34 -7.60
N ASP A 20 2.62 -4.84 -8.17
CA ASP A 20 2.52 -5.76 -9.28
C ASP A 20 1.75 -7.03 -8.89
N PHE A 21 2.06 -7.58 -7.74
CA PHE A 21 1.36 -8.75 -7.25
C PHE A 21 -0.13 -8.49 -7.09
N HIS A 22 -0.46 -7.38 -6.43
CA HIS A 22 -1.87 -7.11 -6.14
C HIS A 22 -2.65 -6.79 -7.40
N THR A 23 -2.03 -6.13 -8.38
CA THR A 23 -2.76 -5.78 -9.59
C THR A 23 -2.83 -6.94 -10.57
N ARG A 24 -1.75 -7.69 -10.73
CA ARG A 24 -1.71 -8.73 -11.75
C ARG A 24 -2.25 -10.06 -11.26
N VAL A 25 -2.01 -10.40 -10.01
CA VAL A 25 -2.41 -11.70 -9.50
C VAL A 25 -3.76 -11.62 -8.82
N LEU A 26 -3.97 -10.58 -8.02
CA LEU A 26 -5.21 -10.46 -7.27
C LEU A 26 -6.26 -9.60 -7.96
N GLY A 27 -5.89 -8.92 -9.03
CA GLY A 27 -6.87 -8.19 -9.81
C GLY A 27 -7.32 -6.86 -9.23
N LEU A 28 -6.58 -6.30 -8.29
CA LEU A 28 -6.93 -5.01 -7.75
C LEU A 28 -6.53 -3.91 -8.70
N ALA A 29 -7.14 -2.75 -8.52
CA ALA A 29 -6.81 -1.57 -9.31
C ALA A 29 -5.94 -0.63 -8.50
N LEU A 30 -4.86 -0.16 -9.10
CA LEU A 30 -4.01 0.84 -8.46
C LEU A 30 -4.63 2.21 -8.66
N GLU A 31 -4.89 2.90 -7.56
CA GLU A 31 -5.49 4.21 -7.63
C GLU A 31 -4.50 5.34 -7.51
N GLN A 32 -3.51 5.18 -6.64
CA GLN A 32 -2.62 6.28 -6.35
C GLN A 32 -1.34 5.78 -5.73
N VAL A 33 -0.24 6.42 -6.10
CA VAL A 33 1.05 6.20 -5.44
C VAL A 33 1.52 7.58 -5.01
N ALA A 34 1.98 7.69 -3.78
CA ALA A 34 2.44 8.97 -3.25
C ALA A 34 3.61 8.76 -2.31
N ASP A 35 4.50 9.73 -2.27
CA ASP A 35 5.57 9.74 -1.29
C ASP A 35 5.18 10.67 -0.15
N VAL A 36 5.51 10.26 1.06
CA VAL A 36 5.29 11.07 2.25
C VAL A 36 6.65 11.32 2.87
N PRO A 37 7.34 12.37 2.44
CA PRO A 37 8.73 12.58 2.88
C PRO A 37 8.87 12.78 4.38
N SER A 38 7.89 13.39 5.00
CA SER A 38 7.97 13.64 6.43
C SER A 38 7.96 12.35 7.23
N GLN A 39 7.49 11.27 6.65
CA GLN A 39 7.47 9.96 7.30
C GLN A 39 8.40 8.98 6.62
N GLU A 40 9.06 9.42 5.56
CA GLU A 40 10.01 8.60 4.83
C GLU A 40 9.40 7.30 4.33
N VAL A 41 8.21 7.41 3.77
CA VAL A 41 7.52 6.24 3.22
C VAL A 41 6.93 6.60 1.87
N ARG A 42 6.74 5.56 1.08
CA ARG A 42 5.94 5.63 -0.15
C ARG A 42 4.70 4.79 0.09
N ILE A 43 3.58 5.30 -0.32
CA ILE A 43 2.33 4.57 -0.15
C ILE A 43 1.65 4.38 -1.49
N ALA A 44 0.92 3.29 -1.58
CA ALA A 44 0.13 2.98 -2.76
C ALA A 44 -1.26 2.55 -2.30
N PHE A 45 -2.27 3.06 -2.96
CA PHE A 45 -3.64 2.69 -2.67
C PHE A 45 -4.17 1.85 -3.82
N LEU A 46 -4.71 0.69 -3.46
CA LEU A 46 -5.34 -0.20 -4.43
C LEU A 46 -6.76 -0.48 -3.99
N THR A 47 -7.63 -0.74 -4.94
CA THR A 47 -9.02 -1.00 -4.62
C THR A 47 -9.47 -2.33 -5.17
N ALA A 48 -10.41 -2.92 -4.45
CA ALA A 48 -11.08 -4.14 -4.87
C ALA A 48 -12.53 -3.99 -4.42
N GLY A 49 -13.38 -3.61 -5.35
CA GLY A 49 -14.77 -3.34 -5.01
C GLY A 49 -14.87 -2.20 -4.02
N ASP A 50 -15.45 -2.46 -2.87
CA ASP A 50 -15.62 -1.45 -1.83
C ASP A 50 -14.43 -1.33 -0.90
N SER A 51 -13.44 -2.16 -1.08
CA SER A 51 -12.32 -2.21 -0.14
C SER A 51 -11.11 -1.50 -0.68
N LYS A 52 -10.29 -0.99 0.22
CA LYS A 52 -9.03 -0.38 -0.14
C LYS A 52 -7.90 -1.03 0.61
N ILE A 53 -6.78 -1.18 -0.07
CA ILE A 53 -5.57 -1.67 0.54
C ILE A 53 -4.52 -0.59 0.39
N GLU A 54 -3.87 -0.26 1.48
CA GLU A 54 -2.78 0.70 1.49
C GLU A 54 -1.48 -0.05 1.71
N LEU A 55 -0.55 0.08 0.76
CA LEU A 55 0.77 -0.49 0.91
C LEU A 55 1.70 0.62 1.33
N VAL A 56 2.53 0.36 2.32
CA VAL A 56 3.45 1.35 2.86
C VAL A 56 4.84 0.77 2.81
N SER A 57 5.76 1.50 2.19
CA SER A 57 7.14 1.04 2.06
C SER A 57 8.08 2.15 2.48
N PRO A 58 9.05 1.88 3.33
CA PRO A 58 10.03 2.90 3.69
C PRO A 58 10.83 3.32 2.47
N THR A 59 11.09 4.61 2.35
CA THR A 59 11.93 5.12 1.28
C THR A 59 13.36 5.25 1.72
N ASN A 60 13.64 5.02 2.99
CA ASN A 60 14.97 5.12 3.54
C ASN A 60 15.29 3.83 4.25
N GLU A 61 16.40 3.20 3.89
CA GLU A 61 16.74 1.92 4.46
C GLU A 61 16.90 1.95 5.96
N THR A 62 17.22 3.09 6.49
CA THR A 62 17.41 3.19 7.94
C THR A 62 16.15 3.57 8.66
N SER A 63 15.06 3.82 7.94
CA SER A 63 13.85 4.26 8.59
C SER A 63 13.13 3.05 9.11
N GLY A 64 13.07 2.91 10.35
CA GLY A 64 12.12 2.11 11.07
C GLY A 64 11.93 0.68 10.71
N VAL A 65 12.50 0.21 9.69
CA VAL A 65 12.25 -1.16 9.29
C VAL A 65 13.41 -1.98 9.66
N ALA A 66 14.18 -1.67 10.27
CA ALA A 66 15.34 -2.48 10.54
C ALA A 66 15.01 -3.94 10.54
#